data_ec3b6a3f75d114c4a0d94f1952ecca71
#
_entry.id   ec3b6a3f75d114c4a0d94f1952ecca71
#
_cell.length_a   1.000
_cell.length_b   1.000
_cell.length_c   1.000
_cell.angle_alpha   90.00
_cell.angle_beta   90.00
_cell.angle_gamma   90.00
#
_symmetry.space_group_name_H-M   'P 1'
#
loop_
_entity.id
_entity.type
_entity.pdbx_description
1 polymer ?
#
loop_
_entity_poly.entity_id
_entity_poly.type
_entity_poly.pdbx_seq_one_letter_code
_entity_poly.pdbx_strand_id
1 'polypeptide(L)'
;PDHLTLCLGEYVARAPYVSDYRHDDIFYKSTRHRALDYLGIEDYLFRYDTECHWLTRTIPGLEHPLLRRLLGDRLLGSINLQRWSRRLAPLIRQLQRRPDVNLDLLIPDHRFADFHRWYAREPRFYPLWILPMCLPRAGYPWIADEHARRIDDDLLIDCAIRGMPNDEVDRDWSERFEAQTFACDGLKTRCARNHDIRQRFFQIYHQPNYTTAKQRLDPHGLFHRDLFERLHDPN
;
A
#
# COMPACT_ATOMS: atom_id res chain seq x y z
N PRO A 1 -6.13 -0.67 18.00
CA PRO A 1 -7.39 -1.18 17.48
C PRO A 1 -7.85 -2.33 18.35
N ASP A 2 -9.15 -2.40 18.60
CA ASP A 2 -9.70 -3.41 19.50
C ASP A 2 -10.19 -4.65 18.73
N HIS A 3 -10.02 -4.65 17.41
CA HIS A 3 -10.49 -5.74 16.55
C HIS A 3 -9.50 -6.07 15.45
N LEU A 4 -9.38 -7.38 15.19
CA LEU A 4 -8.82 -7.95 13.98
C LEU A 4 -9.99 -8.55 13.17
N THR A 5 -10.09 -8.20 11.90
CA THR A 5 -11.05 -8.82 10.97
C THR A 5 -10.31 -9.76 10.04
N LEU A 6 -10.66 -11.03 10.06
CA LEU A 6 -10.18 -12.05 9.12
C LEU A 6 -11.32 -12.39 8.17
N CYS A 7 -11.10 -12.21 6.86
CA CYS A 7 -12.05 -12.59 5.82
C CYS A 7 -11.59 -13.89 5.17
N LEU A 8 -12.40 -14.95 5.33
CA LEU A 8 -12.22 -16.21 4.62
C LEU A 8 -13.29 -16.31 3.54
N GLY A 9 -12.90 -16.73 2.34
CA GLY A 9 -13.82 -16.83 1.21
C GLY A 9 -13.79 -18.23 0.58
N GLU A 10 -14.96 -18.70 0.15
CA GLU A 10 -15.11 -19.91 -0.63
C GLU A 10 -16.11 -19.69 -1.77
N TYR A 11 -16.00 -20.48 -2.83
CA TYR A 11 -16.94 -20.44 -3.94
C TYR A 11 -18.16 -21.32 -3.63
N VAL A 12 -19.36 -20.75 -3.81
CA VAL A 12 -20.62 -21.47 -3.66
C VAL A 12 -21.41 -21.47 -4.96
N ALA A 13 -22.10 -22.57 -5.25
CA ALA A 13 -22.87 -22.70 -6.49
C ALA A 13 -24.13 -21.81 -6.51
N ARG A 14 -24.69 -21.51 -5.34
CA ARG A 14 -25.90 -20.69 -5.17
C ARG A 14 -25.78 -19.86 -3.90
N ALA A 15 -26.26 -18.64 -3.95
CA ALA A 15 -26.34 -17.73 -2.82
C ALA A 15 -27.80 -17.33 -2.55
N PRO A 16 -28.22 -17.15 -1.29
CA PRO A 16 -29.56 -16.69 -0.94
C PRO A 16 -29.81 -15.23 -1.31
N TYR A 17 -28.74 -14.42 -1.38
CA TYR A 17 -28.70 -13.02 -1.81
C TYR A 17 -27.30 -12.71 -2.33
N VAL A 18 -27.13 -11.54 -2.95
CA VAL A 18 -25.82 -11.00 -3.34
C VAL A 18 -25.76 -9.54 -2.92
N SER A 19 -24.70 -9.16 -2.21
CA SER A 19 -24.46 -7.78 -1.78
C SER A 19 -23.85 -6.94 -2.89
N ASP A 20 -24.30 -5.68 -2.99
CA ASP A 20 -23.77 -4.69 -3.93
C ASP A 20 -22.96 -3.62 -3.18
N TYR A 21 -21.63 -3.71 -3.31
CA TYR A 21 -20.70 -2.73 -2.72
C TYR A 21 -20.39 -1.58 -3.67
N ARG A 22 -20.91 -1.59 -4.86
CA ARG A 22 -20.75 -0.47 -5.81
C ARG A 22 -21.75 0.67 -5.53
N HIS A 23 -22.94 0.33 -5.03
CA HIS A 23 -24.02 1.28 -4.86
C HIS A 23 -24.52 1.43 -3.41
N ASP A 24 -24.63 0.33 -2.68
CA ASP A 24 -25.37 0.34 -1.42
C ASP A 24 -24.50 0.51 -0.18
N ASP A 25 -23.39 -0.21 -0.04
CA ASP A 25 -22.61 -0.24 1.20
C ASP A 25 -21.10 -0.08 0.92
N ILE A 26 -20.31 -0.04 1.97
CA ILE A 26 -18.86 0.05 1.92
C ILE A 26 -18.29 -1.23 2.51
N PHE A 27 -17.55 -2.01 1.69
CA PHE A 27 -17.11 -3.34 2.05
C PHE A 27 -16.35 -3.37 3.39
N TYR A 28 -15.33 -2.55 3.60
CA TYR A 28 -14.56 -2.57 4.84
C TYR A 28 -15.37 -2.17 6.08
N LYS A 29 -16.46 -1.43 5.92
CA LYS A 29 -17.39 -1.10 7.01
C LYS A 29 -18.35 -2.24 7.29
N SER A 30 -18.80 -2.94 6.26
CA SER A 30 -19.73 -4.05 6.40
C SER A 30 -19.13 -5.20 7.23
N THR A 31 -17.82 -5.41 7.16
CA THR A 31 -17.12 -6.45 7.94
C THR A 31 -17.25 -6.28 9.46
N ARG A 32 -17.69 -5.11 9.95
CA ARG A 32 -17.92 -4.85 11.38
C ARG A 32 -19.24 -5.42 11.89
N HIS A 33 -20.20 -5.63 10.99
CA HIS A 33 -21.57 -6.05 11.36
C HIS A 33 -22.07 -7.26 10.58
N ARG A 34 -21.35 -7.69 9.54
CA ARG A 34 -21.68 -8.90 8.76
C ARG A 34 -20.63 -9.97 9.01
N ALA A 35 -21.07 -11.09 9.63
CA ALA A 35 -20.23 -12.26 9.81
C ALA A 35 -20.19 -13.17 8.57
N LEU A 36 -21.21 -13.11 7.73
CA LEU A 36 -21.32 -13.85 6.46
C LEU A 36 -21.89 -12.93 5.40
N ASP A 37 -21.32 -12.98 4.21
CA ASP A 37 -21.78 -12.23 3.06
C ASP A 37 -21.60 -13.02 1.76
N TYR A 38 -22.42 -12.73 0.76
CA TYR A 38 -22.35 -13.35 -0.55
C TYR A 38 -22.15 -12.27 -1.62
N LEU A 39 -21.16 -12.46 -2.47
CA LEU A 39 -20.82 -11.55 -3.56
C LEU A 39 -20.76 -12.30 -4.89
N GLY A 40 -21.19 -11.65 -5.95
CA GLY A 40 -20.84 -12.09 -7.30
C GLY A 40 -19.32 -12.03 -7.49
N ILE A 41 -18.78 -12.82 -8.40
CA ILE A 41 -17.32 -12.82 -8.67
C ILE A 41 -16.84 -11.41 -9.06
N GLU A 42 -17.58 -10.72 -9.92
CA GLU A 42 -17.26 -9.36 -10.31
C GLU A 42 -17.31 -8.40 -9.11
N ASP A 43 -18.37 -8.48 -8.30
CA ASP A 43 -18.53 -7.63 -7.12
C ASP A 43 -17.44 -7.92 -6.08
N TYR A 44 -17.01 -9.16 -5.95
CA TYR A 44 -15.89 -9.51 -5.09
C TYR A 44 -14.56 -8.90 -5.56
N LEU A 45 -14.26 -8.97 -6.86
CA LEU A 45 -13.04 -8.41 -7.44
C LEU A 45 -13.01 -6.88 -7.34
N PHE A 46 -14.15 -6.23 -7.51
CA PHE A 46 -14.28 -4.77 -7.48
C PHE A 46 -14.88 -4.20 -6.19
N ARG A 47 -14.94 -4.99 -5.12
CA ARG A 47 -15.55 -4.57 -3.84
C ARG A 47 -14.95 -3.30 -3.21
N TYR A 48 -13.72 -2.98 -3.57
CA TYR A 48 -13.02 -1.75 -3.14
C TYR A 48 -13.03 -0.64 -4.18
N ASP A 49 -13.61 -0.84 -5.36
CA ASP A 49 -13.50 0.09 -6.47
C ASP A 49 -14.12 1.46 -6.14
N THR A 50 -15.35 1.49 -5.63
CA THR A 50 -16.06 2.74 -5.33
C THR A 50 -15.65 3.44 -4.05
N GLU A 51 -14.78 2.86 -3.27
CA GLU A 51 -14.14 3.48 -2.12
C GLU A 51 -12.65 3.77 -2.37
N CYS A 52 -12.13 3.34 -3.51
CA CYS A 52 -10.75 3.51 -3.95
C CYS A 52 -9.75 3.18 -2.84
N HIS A 53 -9.88 1.98 -2.25
CA HIS A 53 -9.08 1.54 -1.09
C HIS A 53 -9.07 2.57 0.05
N TRP A 54 -10.28 2.96 0.50
CA TRP A 54 -10.51 3.87 1.64
C TRP A 54 -10.23 5.36 1.38
N LEU A 55 -9.83 5.75 0.17
CA LEU A 55 -9.61 7.18 -0.12
C LEU A 55 -10.88 8.02 0.00
N THR A 56 -12.05 7.43 -0.23
CA THR A 56 -13.33 8.17 -0.10
C THR A 56 -13.60 8.69 1.31
N ARG A 57 -13.02 8.08 2.34
CA ARG A 57 -13.14 8.56 3.72
C ARG A 57 -12.40 9.89 3.96
N THR A 58 -11.40 10.21 3.15
CA THR A 58 -10.65 11.46 3.27
C THR A 58 -11.40 12.65 2.70
N ILE A 59 -12.46 12.39 1.92
CA ILE A 59 -13.30 13.43 1.32
C ILE A 59 -14.63 13.48 2.07
N PRO A 60 -14.92 14.57 2.80
CA PRO A 60 -16.15 14.68 3.59
C PRO A 60 -17.41 14.42 2.74
N GLY A 61 -18.28 13.55 3.24
CA GLY A 61 -19.56 13.24 2.60
C GLY A 61 -19.56 12.14 1.55
N LEU A 62 -18.42 11.76 0.95
CA LEU A 62 -18.40 10.72 -0.09
C LEU A 62 -18.80 9.33 0.41
N GLU A 63 -18.73 9.09 1.71
CA GLU A 63 -19.20 7.83 2.31
C GLU A 63 -20.67 7.87 2.76
N HIS A 64 -21.40 8.97 2.50
CA HIS A 64 -22.81 9.04 2.84
C HIS A 64 -23.66 8.14 1.92
N PRO A 65 -24.52 7.24 2.44
CA PRO A 65 -25.22 6.24 1.64
C PRO A 65 -26.03 6.83 0.48
N LEU A 66 -26.75 7.93 0.70
CA LEU A 66 -27.52 8.59 -0.36
C LEU A 66 -26.64 9.14 -1.47
N LEU A 67 -25.48 9.71 -1.12
CA LEU A 67 -24.55 10.22 -2.10
C LEU A 67 -23.92 9.10 -2.91
N ARG A 68 -23.56 8.01 -2.27
CA ARG A 68 -23.05 6.81 -2.93
C ARG A 68 -24.04 6.23 -3.92
N ARG A 69 -25.31 6.09 -3.51
CA ARG A 69 -26.37 5.58 -4.36
C ARG A 69 -26.64 6.46 -5.58
N LEU A 70 -26.54 7.77 -5.42
CA LEU A 70 -26.69 8.74 -6.52
C LEU A 70 -25.50 8.76 -7.47
N LEU A 71 -24.29 8.71 -6.93
CA LEU A 71 -23.06 8.83 -7.70
C LEU A 71 -22.64 7.48 -8.31
N GLY A 72 -22.84 6.38 -7.57
CA GLY A 72 -22.52 5.02 -7.99
C GLY A 72 -21.09 4.84 -8.50
N ASP A 73 -20.85 3.77 -9.22
CA ASP A 73 -19.57 3.45 -9.86
C ASP A 73 -19.20 4.44 -10.98
N ARG A 74 -20.19 5.10 -11.57
CA ARG A 74 -19.97 6.08 -12.66
C ARG A 74 -19.13 7.27 -12.24
N LEU A 75 -19.20 7.68 -10.99
CA LEU A 75 -18.43 8.81 -10.46
C LEU A 75 -17.42 8.40 -9.38
N LEU A 76 -17.76 7.42 -8.55
CA LEU A 76 -16.91 6.96 -7.45
C LEU A 76 -15.96 5.82 -7.84
N GLY A 77 -16.14 5.19 -9.01
CA GLY A 77 -15.22 4.16 -9.50
C GLY A 77 -13.77 4.69 -9.55
N SER A 78 -12.82 3.84 -9.22
CA SER A 78 -11.40 4.19 -9.06
C SER A 78 -10.80 4.88 -10.29
N ILE A 79 -11.21 4.46 -11.50
CA ILE A 79 -10.78 5.09 -12.77
C ILE A 79 -11.27 6.55 -12.85
N ASN A 80 -12.50 6.81 -12.43
CA ASN A 80 -13.07 8.16 -12.48
C ASN A 80 -12.47 9.05 -11.41
N LEU A 81 -12.32 8.54 -10.19
CA LEU A 81 -11.62 9.25 -9.12
C LEU A 81 -10.17 9.60 -9.52
N GLN A 82 -9.48 8.69 -10.22
CA GLN A 82 -8.15 8.97 -10.74
C GLN A 82 -8.16 10.07 -11.81
N ARG A 83 -9.14 10.09 -12.71
CA ARG A 83 -9.29 11.17 -13.71
C ARG A 83 -9.53 12.52 -13.03
N TRP A 84 -10.41 12.56 -12.04
CA TRP A 84 -10.69 13.78 -11.27
C TRP A 84 -9.46 14.23 -10.48
N SER A 85 -8.78 13.32 -9.79
CA SER A 85 -7.57 13.67 -9.04
C SER A 85 -6.47 14.25 -9.93
N ARG A 86 -6.30 13.72 -11.14
CA ARG A 86 -5.35 14.29 -12.13
C ARG A 86 -5.72 15.72 -12.54
N ARG A 87 -7.00 16.00 -12.75
CA ARG A 87 -7.49 17.34 -13.11
C ARG A 87 -7.33 18.34 -11.96
N LEU A 88 -7.56 17.88 -10.74
CA LEU A 88 -7.47 18.69 -9.52
C LEU A 88 -6.06 18.69 -8.92
N ALA A 89 -5.13 17.91 -9.46
CA ALA A 89 -3.76 17.80 -8.95
C ALA A 89 -3.04 19.16 -8.73
N PRO A 90 -3.16 20.16 -9.62
CA PRO A 90 -2.53 21.46 -9.36
C PRO A 90 -3.09 22.15 -8.11
N LEU A 91 -4.39 22.08 -7.89
CA LEU A 91 -5.06 22.65 -6.70
C LEU A 91 -4.71 21.87 -5.44
N ILE A 92 -4.77 20.54 -5.51
CA ILE A 92 -4.42 19.66 -4.37
C ILE A 92 -2.98 19.92 -3.92
N ARG A 93 -2.02 20.06 -4.88
CA ARG A 93 -0.62 20.36 -4.56
C ARG A 93 -0.40 21.72 -3.89
N GLN A 94 -1.31 22.68 -4.09
CA GLN A 94 -1.24 23.96 -3.40
C GLN A 94 -1.80 23.88 -1.97
N LEU A 95 -2.73 22.95 -1.72
CA LEU A 95 -3.40 22.79 -0.43
C LEU A 95 -2.66 21.81 0.48
N GLN A 96 -1.97 20.82 -0.07
CA GLN A 96 -1.24 19.82 0.68
C GLN A 96 0.27 20.11 0.69
N ARG A 97 0.87 20.07 1.86
CA ARG A 97 2.32 20.21 2.02
C ARG A 97 3.07 19.02 1.43
N ARG A 98 2.54 17.82 1.63
CA ARG A 98 3.06 16.55 1.10
C ARG A 98 1.91 15.68 0.63
N PRO A 99 2.16 14.77 -0.33
CA PRO A 99 1.15 13.78 -0.69
C PRO A 99 0.88 12.84 0.49
N ASP A 100 -0.37 12.39 0.59
CA ASP A 100 -0.79 11.37 1.54
C ASP A 100 0.06 10.10 1.39
N VAL A 101 0.27 9.41 2.50
CA VAL A 101 1.04 8.18 2.53
C VAL A 101 0.23 7.04 1.92
N ASN A 102 0.76 6.46 0.86
CA ASN A 102 0.25 5.26 0.19
C ASN A 102 1.43 4.33 -0.07
N LEU A 103 1.58 3.31 0.75
CA LEU A 103 2.72 2.40 0.65
C LEU A 103 2.40 1.03 1.24
N ASP A 104 3.21 0.06 0.86
CA ASP A 104 3.21 -1.29 1.40
C ASP A 104 4.58 -1.57 2.02
N LEU A 105 4.57 -2.14 3.21
CA LEU A 105 5.74 -2.46 4.02
C LEU A 105 5.75 -3.95 4.31
N LEU A 106 6.73 -4.64 3.77
CA LEU A 106 6.92 -6.07 3.94
C LEU A 106 7.83 -6.30 5.15
N ILE A 107 7.27 -6.69 6.25
CA ILE A 107 7.99 -6.89 7.52
C ILE A 107 8.20 -8.39 7.75
N PRO A 108 9.43 -8.85 8.03
CA PRO A 108 9.66 -10.24 8.42
C PRO A 108 8.78 -10.65 9.60
N ASP A 109 8.22 -11.87 9.58
CA ASP A 109 7.27 -12.33 10.59
C ASP A 109 7.82 -12.19 12.01
N HIS A 110 9.07 -12.58 12.24
CA HIS A 110 9.72 -12.48 13.54
C HIS A 110 9.90 -11.03 14.03
N ARG A 111 9.83 -10.02 13.13
CA ARG A 111 9.93 -8.58 13.45
C ARG A 111 8.57 -7.88 13.49
N PHE A 112 7.51 -8.57 13.08
CA PHE A 112 6.18 -7.95 12.96
C PHE A 112 5.65 -7.42 14.29
N ALA A 113 5.87 -8.13 15.39
CA ALA A 113 5.42 -7.67 16.72
C ALA A 113 6.09 -6.34 17.14
N ASP A 114 7.36 -6.14 16.80
CA ASP A 114 8.09 -4.90 17.08
C ASP A 114 7.56 -3.76 16.23
N PHE A 115 7.37 -4.00 14.93
CA PHE A 115 6.77 -3.04 14.01
C PHE A 115 5.37 -2.64 14.46
N HIS A 116 4.50 -3.61 14.80
CA HIS A 116 3.14 -3.35 15.21
C HIS A 116 3.07 -2.54 16.53
N ARG A 117 3.95 -2.81 17.49
CA ARG A 117 4.05 -2.01 18.72
C ARG A 117 4.41 -0.55 18.44
N TRP A 118 5.36 -0.32 17.54
CA TRP A 118 5.69 1.03 17.09
C TRP A 118 4.49 1.67 16.38
N TYR A 119 3.86 0.96 15.45
CA TYR A 119 2.70 1.43 14.69
C TYR A 119 1.53 1.83 15.60
N ALA A 120 1.25 1.05 16.62
CA ALA A 120 0.19 1.30 17.59
C ALA A 120 0.46 2.49 18.51
N ARG A 121 1.70 2.92 18.64
CA ARG A 121 2.08 4.08 19.48
C ARG A 121 2.17 5.38 18.69
N GLU A 122 2.76 5.33 17.51
CA GLU A 122 3.08 6.54 16.74
C GLU A 122 2.07 6.87 15.65
N PRO A 123 2.00 6.16 14.50
CA PRO A 123 1.09 6.60 13.46
C PRO A 123 -0.39 6.38 13.84
N ARG A 124 -0.73 5.29 14.48
CA ARG A 124 -2.09 4.96 14.94
C ARG A 124 -3.18 5.13 13.87
N PHE A 125 -2.80 4.95 12.62
CA PHE A 125 -3.69 5.15 11.49
C PHE A 125 -4.34 3.84 11.08
N TYR A 126 -5.65 3.70 11.22
CA TYR A 126 -6.41 2.50 10.97
C TYR A 126 -7.56 2.71 9.98
N PRO A 127 -8.02 1.67 9.25
CA PRO A 127 -7.53 0.29 9.32
C PRO A 127 -6.11 0.13 8.76
N LEU A 128 -5.34 -0.80 9.30
CA LEU A 128 -4.12 -1.32 8.71
C LEU A 128 -4.46 -2.61 7.98
N TRP A 129 -4.17 -2.68 6.71
CA TRP A 129 -4.36 -3.90 5.94
C TRP A 129 -3.12 -4.78 6.09
N ILE A 130 -3.33 -6.04 6.49
CA ILE A 130 -2.27 -6.98 6.78
C ILE A 130 -2.44 -8.20 5.87
N LEU A 131 -1.41 -8.51 5.07
CA LEU A 131 -1.38 -9.68 4.20
C LEU A 131 -0.12 -10.51 4.47
N PRO A 132 -0.26 -11.78 4.85
CA PRO A 132 0.86 -12.71 4.85
C PRO A 132 1.32 -12.98 3.41
N MET A 133 2.61 -12.82 3.15
CA MET A 133 3.22 -13.03 1.84
C MET A 133 4.43 -13.95 1.96
N CYS A 134 4.57 -14.87 1.06
CA CYS A 134 5.74 -15.74 0.98
C CYS A 134 6.77 -15.15 0.01
N LEU A 135 8.01 -15.00 0.47
CA LEU A 135 9.13 -14.60 -0.37
C LEU A 135 9.90 -15.86 -0.80
N PRO A 136 9.80 -16.28 -2.08
CA PRO A 136 10.56 -17.44 -2.54
C PRO A 136 12.06 -17.11 -2.59
N ARG A 137 12.84 -17.69 -1.69
CA ARG A 137 14.30 -17.48 -1.62
C ARG A 137 15.02 -17.99 -2.86
N ALA A 138 14.57 -19.12 -3.40
CA ALA A 138 15.11 -19.68 -4.62
C ALA A 138 14.75 -18.79 -5.81
N GLY A 139 15.72 -18.07 -6.36
CA GLY A 139 15.55 -17.27 -7.56
C GLY A 139 15.19 -15.79 -7.32
N TYR A 140 15.40 -15.25 -6.13
CA TYR A 140 15.22 -13.82 -5.86
C TYR A 140 16.58 -13.09 -5.75
N PRO A 141 17.28 -12.91 -6.88
CA PRO A 141 18.65 -12.38 -6.88
C PRO A 141 18.70 -10.85 -6.69
N TRP A 142 17.60 -10.21 -6.35
CA TRP A 142 17.50 -8.75 -6.26
C TRP A 142 17.64 -8.20 -4.85
N ILE A 143 17.60 -9.07 -3.84
CA ILE A 143 17.85 -8.71 -2.44
C ILE A 143 19.32 -9.01 -2.16
N ALA A 144 20.01 -8.09 -1.50
CA ALA A 144 21.40 -8.29 -1.08
C ALA A 144 21.50 -9.46 -0.09
N ASP A 145 22.52 -10.32 -0.25
CA ASP A 145 22.66 -11.53 0.57
C ASP A 145 22.65 -11.29 2.08
N GLU A 146 23.26 -10.20 2.50
CA GLU A 146 23.27 -9.83 3.90
C GLU A 146 21.89 -9.45 4.40
N HIS A 147 21.13 -8.69 3.60
CA HIS A 147 19.77 -8.34 3.95
C HIS A 147 18.83 -9.55 3.92
N ALA A 148 19.00 -10.43 2.94
CA ALA A 148 18.26 -11.69 2.86
C ALA A 148 18.48 -12.58 4.10
N ARG A 149 19.71 -12.62 4.63
CA ARG A 149 20.01 -13.33 5.89
C ARG A 149 19.34 -12.70 7.10
N ARG A 150 19.17 -11.38 7.12
CA ARG A 150 18.46 -10.68 8.21
C ARG A 150 16.95 -10.89 8.17
N ILE A 151 16.38 -11.01 6.99
CA ILE A 151 14.96 -11.40 6.83
C ILE A 151 14.72 -12.78 7.47
N ASP A 152 15.64 -13.70 7.34
CA ASP A 152 15.72 -15.05 7.96
C ASP A 152 14.42 -15.87 7.95
N ASP A 153 13.42 -15.46 7.19
CA ASP A 153 12.13 -16.12 7.06
C ASP A 153 11.63 -16.01 5.62
N ASP A 154 10.84 -17.00 5.19
CA ASP A 154 10.12 -16.92 3.92
C ASP A 154 8.80 -16.14 4.06
N LEU A 155 8.33 -15.93 5.29
CA LEU A 155 7.10 -15.23 5.59
C LEU A 155 7.37 -13.75 5.87
N LEU A 156 6.79 -12.92 5.03
CA LEU A 156 6.72 -11.48 5.21
C LEU A 156 5.29 -11.06 5.47
N ILE A 157 5.10 -10.12 6.34
CA ILE A 157 3.80 -9.52 6.64
C ILE A 157 3.73 -8.17 5.93
N ASP A 158 2.93 -8.10 4.88
CA ASP A 158 2.66 -6.83 4.22
C ASP A 158 1.71 -5.97 5.06
N CYS A 159 2.17 -4.78 5.40
CA CYS A 159 1.42 -3.75 6.11
C CYS A 159 1.10 -2.62 5.15
N ALA A 160 -0.09 -2.65 4.56
CA ALA A 160 -0.51 -1.66 3.58
C ALA A 160 -1.19 -0.45 4.23
N ILE A 161 -0.62 0.74 4.01
CA ILE A 161 -1.15 2.03 4.46
C ILE A 161 -1.71 2.76 3.25
N ARG A 162 -2.97 3.24 3.37
CA ARG A 162 -3.66 3.92 2.27
C ARG A 162 -4.28 5.22 2.74
N GLY A 163 -3.88 6.34 2.11
CA GLY A 163 -4.46 7.65 2.32
C GLY A 163 -4.23 8.25 3.72
N MET A 164 -3.08 7.98 4.34
CA MET A 164 -2.73 8.62 5.60
C MET A 164 -2.26 10.06 5.35
N PRO A 165 -2.89 11.08 5.97
CA PRO A 165 -2.45 12.47 5.87
C PRO A 165 -0.98 12.65 6.27
N ASN A 166 -0.26 13.51 5.54
CA ASN A 166 1.19 13.72 5.73
C ASN A 166 1.57 15.22 5.75
N ASP A 167 0.74 16.03 6.42
CA ASP A 167 0.87 17.49 6.42
C ASP A 167 1.52 18.06 7.69
N GLU A 168 1.95 17.22 8.63
CA GLU A 168 2.63 17.68 9.83
C GLU A 168 3.92 18.43 9.47
N VAL A 169 4.18 19.57 10.11
CA VAL A 169 5.33 20.44 9.78
C VAL A 169 6.64 19.72 9.98
N ASP A 170 6.82 19.10 11.14
CA ASP A 170 8.09 18.56 11.62
C ASP A 170 8.22 17.03 11.41
N ARG A 171 7.26 16.43 10.71
CA ARG A 171 7.23 14.99 10.54
C ARG A 171 6.79 14.60 9.12
N ASP A 172 7.63 13.84 8.44
CA ASP A 172 7.29 13.16 7.20
C ASP A 172 7.03 11.67 7.49
N TRP A 173 5.77 11.29 7.50
CA TRP A 173 5.38 9.90 7.78
C TRP A 173 5.91 8.92 6.74
N SER A 174 6.02 9.31 5.47
CA SER A 174 6.59 8.45 4.44
C SER A 174 8.06 8.09 4.74
N GLU A 175 8.85 9.06 5.21
CA GLU A 175 10.23 8.86 5.64
C GLU A 175 10.33 7.99 6.91
N ARG A 176 9.47 8.27 7.89
CA ARG A 176 9.45 7.49 9.15
C ARG A 176 9.08 6.03 8.92
N PHE A 177 8.10 5.76 8.06
CA PHE A 177 7.75 4.39 7.69
C PHE A 177 8.92 3.68 7.01
N GLU A 178 9.61 4.35 6.10
CA GLU A 178 10.78 3.78 5.43
C GLU A 178 11.91 3.45 6.43
N ALA A 179 12.21 4.39 7.32
CA ALA A 179 13.21 4.18 8.38
C ALA A 179 12.84 3.04 9.32
N GLN A 180 11.57 2.95 9.75
CA GLN A 180 11.10 1.89 10.63
C GLN A 180 11.09 0.52 9.94
N THR A 181 10.74 0.49 8.65
CA THR A 181 10.81 -0.75 7.86
C THR A 181 12.25 -1.27 7.79
N PHE A 182 13.20 -0.38 7.52
CA PHE A 182 14.62 -0.74 7.51
C PHE A 182 15.09 -1.23 8.89
N ALA A 183 14.69 -0.58 9.98
CA ALA A 183 15.02 -0.99 11.34
C ALA A 183 14.43 -2.37 11.72
N CYS A 184 13.38 -2.80 11.05
CA CYS A 184 12.78 -4.12 11.18
C CYS A 184 13.28 -5.13 10.11
N ASP A 185 14.37 -4.85 9.42
CA ASP A 185 14.92 -5.67 8.33
C ASP A 185 13.92 -5.95 7.19
N GLY A 186 12.91 -5.09 7.06
CA GLY A 186 11.84 -5.22 6.07
C GLY A 186 12.19 -4.68 4.69
N LEU A 187 11.21 -4.81 3.79
CA LEU A 187 11.26 -4.29 2.43
C LEU A 187 10.10 -3.31 2.23
N LYS A 188 10.33 -2.23 1.52
CA LYS A 188 9.29 -1.28 1.14
C LYS A 188 9.01 -1.38 -0.35
N THR A 189 7.74 -1.34 -0.74
CA THR A 189 7.36 -1.20 -2.15
C THR A 189 7.82 0.16 -2.69
N ARG A 190 8.33 0.19 -3.92
CA ARG A 190 8.96 1.37 -4.51
C ARG A 190 7.99 2.26 -5.31
N CYS A 191 6.70 1.99 -5.23
CA CYS A 191 5.65 2.81 -5.86
C CYS A 191 5.38 4.15 -5.16
N ALA A 192 5.80 4.29 -3.90
CA ALA A 192 5.66 5.51 -3.10
C ALA A 192 6.94 6.36 -3.12
N ARG A 193 6.93 7.50 -2.39
CA ARG A 193 8.12 8.33 -2.20
C ARG A 193 9.24 7.52 -1.57
N ASN A 194 10.44 7.71 -2.07
CA ASN A 194 11.64 7.05 -1.57
C ASN A 194 12.54 8.10 -0.91
N HIS A 195 13.02 7.78 0.29
CA HIS A 195 13.89 8.64 1.11
C HIS A 195 15.25 8.01 1.35
N ASP A 196 15.43 6.75 0.91
CA ASP A 196 16.71 6.08 1.03
C ASP A 196 17.79 6.84 0.25
N ILE A 197 18.92 7.02 0.88
CA ILE A 197 20.16 7.34 0.19
C ILE A 197 20.67 6.11 -0.55
N ARG A 198 21.45 6.34 -1.62
CA ARG A 198 21.99 5.27 -2.48
C ARG A 198 22.68 4.15 -1.71
N GLN A 199 23.49 4.52 -0.71
CA GLN A 199 24.20 3.54 0.11
C GLN A 199 23.25 2.60 0.86
N ARG A 200 22.21 3.13 1.52
CA ARG A 200 21.20 2.34 2.24
C ARG A 200 20.40 1.47 1.29
N PHE A 201 20.04 2.00 0.14
CA PHE A 201 19.30 1.26 -0.86
C PHE A 201 20.05 -0.02 -1.27
N PHE A 202 21.36 0.08 -1.54
CA PHE A 202 22.16 -1.08 -1.92
C PHE A 202 22.58 -1.99 -0.76
N GLN A 203 22.31 -1.64 0.48
CA GLN A 203 22.32 -2.57 1.60
C GLN A 203 21.12 -3.55 1.55
N ILE A 204 20.01 -3.12 0.95
CA ILE A 204 18.79 -3.93 0.80
C ILE A 204 18.81 -4.69 -0.54
N TYR A 205 19.16 -4.00 -1.62
CA TYR A 205 19.07 -4.52 -2.98
C TYR A 205 20.43 -4.85 -3.57
N HIS A 206 20.49 -5.94 -4.36
CA HIS A 206 21.73 -6.47 -4.91
C HIS A 206 22.25 -5.62 -6.09
N GLN A 207 23.16 -4.68 -5.80
CA GLN A 207 23.71 -3.74 -6.78
C GLN A 207 24.36 -4.41 -8.00
N PRO A 208 25.20 -5.48 -7.87
CA PRO A 208 25.82 -6.10 -9.02
C PRO A 208 24.81 -6.65 -10.03
N ASN A 209 23.75 -7.31 -9.57
CA ASN A 209 22.70 -7.84 -10.45
C ASN A 209 21.96 -6.72 -11.17
N TYR A 210 21.63 -5.63 -10.46
CA TYR A 210 21.05 -4.46 -11.09
C TYR A 210 21.96 -3.89 -12.18
N THR A 211 23.22 -3.65 -11.87
CA THR A 211 24.18 -3.09 -12.81
C THR A 211 24.35 -3.97 -14.04
N THR A 212 24.46 -5.28 -13.86
CA THR A 212 24.54 -6.25 -14.97
C THR A 212 23.28 -6.22 -15.84
N ALA A 213 22.10 -6.22 -15.22
CA ALA A 213 20.84 -6.14 -15.95
C ALA A 213 20.72 -4.81 -16.71
N LYS A 214 21.07 -3.69 -16.08
CA LYS A 214 21.04 -2.35 -16.70
C LYS A 214 21.98 -2.31 -17.92
N GLN A 215 23.20 -2.76 -17.80
CA GLN A 215 24.16 -2.79 -18.90
C GLN A 215 23.68 -3.67 -20.07
N ARG A 216 23.04 -4.79 -19.77
CA ARG A 216 22.52 -5.71 -20.79
C ARG A 216 21.28 -5.19 -21.50
N LEU A 217 20.34 -4.60 -20.77
CA LEU A 217 19.01 -4.20 -21.26
C LEU A 217 18.96 -2.76 -21.77
N ASP A 218 19.85 -1.92 -21.27
CA ASP A 218 19.94 -0.51 -21.64
C ASP A 218 21.40 -0.06 -21.86
N PRO A 219 22.14 -0.69 -22.80
CA PRO A 219 23.56 -0.43 -23.01
C PRO A 219 23.86 1.01 -23.46
N HIS A 220 22.87 1.69 -24.01
CA HIS A 220 23.01 3.08 -24.47
C HIS A 220 22.44 4.11 -23.48
N GLY A 221 21.97 3.67 -22.31
CA GLY A 221 21.44 4.57 -21.30
C GLY A 221 20.21 5.35 -21.75
N LEU A 222 19.33 4.76 -22.57
CA LEU A 222 18.14 5.44 -23.10
C LEU A 222 17.05 5.62 -22.05
N PHE A 223 16.99 4.72 -21.07
CA PHE A 223 16.05 4.79 -19.97
C PHE A 223 16.69 5.54 -18.80
N HIS A 224 16.76 6.86 -18.96
CA HIS A 224 17.20 7.78 -17.90
C HIS A 224 16.09 7.96 -16.86
N ARG A 225 16.47 8.35 -15.65
CA ARG A 225 15.56 8.64 -14.54
C ARG A 225 14.80 7.43 -14.01
N ASP A 226 15.40 6.26 -14.07
CA ASP A 226 14.89 5.13 -13.33
C ASP A 226 14.98 5.39 -11.79
N LEU A 227 14.47 4.46 -11.00
CA LEU A 227 14.45 4.60 -9.55
C LEU A 227 15.86 4.82 -8.97
N PHE A 228 16.87 4.12 -9.51
CA PHE A 228 18.24 4.11 -9.01
C PHE A 228 18.98 5.41 -9.29
N GLU A 229 18.69 6.06 -10.41
CA GLU A 229 19.25 7.38 -10.74
C GLU A 229 18.65 8.52 -9.91
N ARG A 230 17.45 8.26 -9.32
CA ARG A 230 16.77 9.24 -8.45
C ARG A 230 17.09 9.10 -6.99
N LEU A 231 17.88 8.10 -6.62
CA LEU A 231 18.35 7.96 -5.25
C LEU A 231 19.35 9.08 -4.95
N HIS A 232 19.06 9.82 -3.91
CA HIS A 232 19.92 10.92 -3.50
C HIS A 232 21.25 10.36 -3.00
N ASP A 233 22.35 10.82 -3.60
CA ASP A 233 23.67 10.67 -2.99
C ASP A 233 23.76 11.73 -1.89
N PRO A 234 24.19 11.40 -0.68
CA PRO A 234 24.54 12.40 0.31
C PRO A 234 25.76 13.15 -0.19
N ASN A 235 25.60 14.41 -0.56
CA ASN A 235 26.73 15.33 -0.70
C ASN A 235 27.16 15.82 0.66
#